data_d0c5e3ed4b3db5c187f9d39df503e4d5
#
_entry.id   d0c5e3ed4b3db5c187f9d39df503e4d5
#
_cell.length_a   1.000
_cell.length_b   1.000
_cell.length_c   1.000
_cell.angle_alpha   90.00
_cell.angle_beta   90.00
_cell.angle_gamma   90.00
#
_symmetry.space_group_name_H-M   'P 1'
#
loop_
_entity.id
_entity.type
_entity.pdbx_description
1 polymer ?
#
loop_
_entity_poly.entity_id
_entity_poly.type
_entity_poly.pdbx_seq_one_letter_code
_entity_poly.pdbx_strand_id
1 'polypeptide(L)'
;MMKKIVFAALAMAVVLPAAAQDTYESGRLLGGDLNGTARYVGMGGAMEALGADISTTGTNPAGIGLFRHDAVSTSFGLVSQTDAQEFDGRSTTNMSFDQIGFVYSMRMDRSSFINLSFNYHKSRNFNQILNVADHALYEASSNVLSSEKDWQGYYSLGMSRDGDLLGYVSPTSSQQALNFSQVDWLNANVLSDELEPGDYVLQGMSGYAYNFDRASRGWINDFDFTLSGNSNDRFYWGLTVGMHDVNYKGYSEYAEALRFSSGEEGGKVSYGDMRTIKGTGVDVKAGIIFRPVEYSPFRVGLYINTPTWYDLTSENTTAVVNQSALGENLDGTYTESGDIQNSYEFRYYTPWKFGLSLGHTIGQNLAIGATYEYSDYGASQNRVKDGYDAYGDEDSYCDRPMKDNTEMVLKGVSTLKLGVEYKPVPELALRAGYNYVSPAYNKNGVRDMTIDSYGVKYASTTDYVNWDSTNRFTCGIGCKLGNMNLDLAYQYSATDGEFYPMQPNLFKTAEIKGDVQSASVSNKRHQVLLTLGYTF
;
A
#
# COMPACT_ATOMS: atom_id res chain seq x y z
N MET A 1 29.83 7.06 9.51
CA MET A 1 29.75 6.01 10.55
C MET A 1 28.75 6.52 11.59
N MET A 2 27.43 6.40 11.29
CA MET A 2 26.36 6.91 12.15
C MET A 2 26.16 5.96 13.33
N LYS A 3 26.22 6.51 14.52
CA LYS A 3 25.96 5.77 15.76
C LYS A 3 24.46 5.50 15.84
N LYS A 4 24.10 4.24 16.08
CA LYS A 4 22.74 3.84 16.42
C LYS A 4 22.28 4.66 17.63
N ILE A 5 21.25 5.46 17.45
CA ILE A 5 20.57 6.18 18.54
C ILE A 5 19.85 5.14 19.38
N VAL A 6 20.20 5.06 20.64
CA VAL A 6 19.55 4.19 21.63
C VAL A 6 18.38 4.97 22.22
N PHE A 7 17.16 4.58 21.84
CA PHE A 7 15.93 5.16 22.36
C PHE A 7 15.69 4.74 23.81
N ALA A 8 15.58 5.71 24.69
CA ALA A 8 15.06 5.51 26.04
C ALA A 8 13.59 5.95 26.05
N ALA A 9 12.69 4.98 26.05
CA ALA A 9 11.26 5.22 26.06
C ALA A 9 10.78 5.68 27.44
N LEU A 10 10.21 6.88 27.53
CA LEU A 10 9.33 7.27 28.61
C LEU A 10 7.88 7.32 28.06
N ALA A 11 7.14 6.22 28.29
CA ALA A 11 5.78 6.09 27.84
C ALA A 11 4.84 6.91 28.76
N MET A 12 4.29 8.01 28.25
CA MET A 12 3.00 8.54 28.73
C MET A 12 1.94 8.16 27.72
N ALA A 13 1.29 7.04 27.95
CA ALA A 13 0.13 6.63 27.16
C ALA A 13 -1.08 7.49 27.58
N VAL A 14 -1.37 8.53 26.82
CA VAL A 14 -2.69 9.14 26.81
C VAL A 14 -3.51 8.35 25.80
N VAL A 15 -4.35 7.45 26.28
CA VAL A 15 -5.33 6.75 25.44
C VAL A 15 -6.38 7.78 25.03
N LEU A 16 -6.23 8.35 23.84
CA LEU A 16 -7.28 9.11 23.16
C LEU A 16 -7.99 8.19 22.18
N PRO A 17 -9.32 8.28 22.04
CA PRO A 17 -10.06 7.42 21.13
C PRO A 17 -9.71 7.73 19.66
N ALA A 18 -9.50 6.67 18.94
CA ALA A 18 -9.62 6.41 17.51
C ALA A 18 -9.17 7.50 16.52
N ALA A 19 -8.26 7.11 15.67
CA ALA A 19 -7.72 7.90 14.57
C ALA A 19 -7.89 7.17 13.23
N ALA A 20 -7.97 7.92 12.13
CA ALA A 20 -7.95 7.40 10.78
C ALA A 20 -6.57 7.67 10.15
N GLN A 21 -6.25 6.93 9.09
CA GLN A 21 -5.03 7.10 8.30
C GLN A 21 -5.31 7.98 7.07
N ASP A 22 -4.30 8.66 6.53
CA ASP A 22 -4.47 9.46 5.32
C ASP A 22 -4.59 8.61 4.04
N THR A 23 -5.04 9.26 2.95
CA THR A 23 -5.29 8.61 1.66
C THR A 23 -4.06 7.94 1.07
N TYR A 24 -2.87 8.55 1.15
CA TYR A 24 -1.64 8.00 0.54
C TYR A 24 -1.08 6.82 1.32
N GLU A 25 -1.23 6.83 2.63
CA GLU A 25 -0.83 5.71 3.47
C GLU A 25 -1.79 4.53 3.33
N SER A 26 -3.11 4.79 3.37
CA SER A 26 -4.15 3.79 3.13
C SER A 26 -4.09 3.23 1.70
N GLY A 27 -3.71 4.05 0.73
CA GLY A 27 -3.51 3.64 -0.66
C GLY A 27 -2.47 2.53 -0.84
N ARG A 28 -1.53 2.39 0.11
CA ARG A 28 -0.55 1.27 0.13
C ARG A 28 -1.22 -0.08 0.39
N LEU A 29 -2.39 -0.10 1.02
CA LEU A 29 -3.17 -1.31 1.30
C LEU A 29 -4.08 -1.71 0.15
N LEU A 30 -4.26 -0.84 -0.85
CA LEU A 30 -5.08 -1.09 -2.05
C LEU A 30 -4.32 -1.90 -3.10
N GLY A 31 -5.05 -2.72 -3.82
CA GLY A 31 -4.50 -3.57 -4.87
C GLY A 31 -3.70 -4.76 -4.33
N GLY A 32 -3.13 -5.53 -5.25
CA GLY A 32 -2.31 -6.69 -4.95
C GLY A 32 -1.17 -6.85 -5.95
N ASP A 33 -0.18 -7.63 -5.55
CA ASP A 33 0.86 -8.09 -6.46
C ASP A 33 0.35 -9.28 -7.28
N LEU A 34 0.88 -9.47 -8.50
CA LEU A 34 0.67 -10.70 -9.23
C LEU A 34 1.54 -11.79 -8.59
N ASN A 35 0.92 -12.63 -7.78
CA ASN A 35 1.59 -13.67 -7.00
C ASN A 35 0.70 -14.93 -6.87
N GLY A 36 1.27 -16.04 -6.39
CA GLY A 36 0.57 -17.32 -6.23
C GLY A 36 1.39 -18.50 -6.70
N THR A 37 0.82 -19.39 -7.53
CA THR A 37 1.60 -20.46 -8.18
C THR A 37 2.42 -19.91 -9.36
N ALA A 38 3.55 -20.54 -9.67
CA ALA A 38 4.37 -20.17 -10.83
C ALA A 38 3.59 -20.34 -12.14
N ARG A 39 2.62 -21.26 -12.20
CA ARG A 39 1.71 -21.38 -13.33
C ARG A 39 0.83 -20.15 -13.50
N TYR A 40 0.20 -19.69 -12.41
CA TYR A 40 -0.65 -18.50 -12.41
C TYR A 40 0.14 -17.25 -12.80
N VAL A 41 1.30 -17.04 -12.19
CA VAL A 41 2.19 -15.90 -12.49
C VAL A 41 2.69 -15.95 -13.91
N GLY A 42 3.16 -17.13 -14.41
CA GLY A 42 3.63 -17.32 -15.77
C GLY A 42 2.57 -17.02 -16.84
N MET A 43 1.29 -17.12 -16.50
CA MET A 43 0.13 -16.77 -17.33
C MET A 43 -0.33 -15.31 -17.16
N GLY A 44 0.48 -14.45 -16.52
CA GLY A 44 0.09 -13.06 -16.24
C GLY A 44 -1.13 -12.92 -15.33
N GLY A 45 -1.53 -13.99 -14.61
CA GLY A 45 -2.74 -14.07 -13.80
C GLY A 45 -4.03 -14.32 -14.60
N ALA A 46 -3.97 -14.60 -15.90
CA ALA A 46 -5.16 -14.77 -16.74
C ALA A 46 -5.76 -16.19 -16.66
N MET A 47 -6.03 -16.66 -15.44
CA MET A 47 -6.49 -18.02 -15.17
C MET A 47 -7.95 -18.11 -14.69
N GLU A 48 -8.64 -16.99 -14.51
CA GLU A 48 -9.95 -16.89 -13.86
C GLU A 48 -11.08 -17.64 -14.59
N ALA A 49 -11.00 -17.77 -15.93
CA ALA A 49 -11.93 -18.61 -16.71
C ALA A 49 -11.33 -19.97 -17.09
N LEU A 50 -9.99 -20.08 -17.15
CA LEU A 50 -9.32 -21.35 -17.41
C LEU A 50 -9.40 -22.28 -16.21
N GLY A 51 -9.24 -21.74 -14.99
CA GLY A 51 -9.31 -22.46 -13.73
C GLY A 51 -8.27 -23.55 -13.57
N ALA A 52 -8.54 -24.50 -12.66
CA ALA A 52 -7.62 -25.59 -12.27
C ALA A 52 -6.24 -25.06 -11.84
N ASP A 53 -6.26 -23.96 -11.12
CA ASP A 53 -5.13 -23.39 -10.40
C ASP A 53 -5.62 -22.84 -9.06
N ILE A 54 -4.92 -23.17 -7.98
CA ILE A 54 -5.37 -22.82 -6.62
C ILE A 54 -5.32 -21.30 -6.39
N SER A 55 -4.49 -20.57 -7.11
CA SER A 55 -4.39 -19.10 -6.99
C SER A 55 -5.67 -18.38 -7.43
N THR A 56 -6.59 -19.07 -8.14
CA THR A 56 -7.90 -18.49 -8.51
C THR A 56 -8.83 -18.29 -7.30
N THR A 57 -8.54 -18.86 -6.12
CA THR A 57 -9.28 -18.61 -4.88
C THR A 57 -9.31 -17.13 -4.51
N GLY A 58 -8.21 -16.42 -4.76
CA GLY A 58 -8.06 -14.99 -4.47
C GLY A 58 -8.77 -14.06 -5.46
N THR A 59 -9.31 -14.59 -6.59
CA THR A 59 -9.98 -13.81 -7.64
C THR A 59 -11.34 -14.41 -7.99
N ASN A 60 -11.37 -15.42 -8.86
CA ASN A 60 -12.59 -16.15 -9.24
C ASN A 60 -12.60 -17.56 -8.64
N PRO A 61 -13.26 -17.81 -7.50
CA PRO A 61 -13.25 -19.10 -6.82
C PRO A 61 -13.93 -20.23 -7.61
N ALA A 62 -14.72 -19.91 -8.65
CA ALA A 62 -15.27 -20.93 -9.55
C ALA A 62 -14.18 -21.72 -10.30
N GLY A 63 -12.95 -21.16 -10.40
CA GLY A 63 -11.80 -21.84 -10.97
C GLY A 63 -11.39 -23.11 -10.24
N ILE A 64 -11.69 -23.21 -8.93
CA ILE A 64 -11.48 -24.40 -8.12
C ILE A 64 -12.45 -25.54 -8.53
N GLY A 65 -13.63 -25.21 -9.05
CA GLY A 65 -14.60 -26.19 -9.57
C GLY A 65 -14.10 -27.00 -10.77
N LEU A 66 -12.96 -26.64 -11.36
CA LEU A 66 -12.33 -27.39 -12.44
C LEU A 66 -11.37 -28.49 -11.97
N PHE A 67 -11.06 -28.58 -10.69
CA PHE A 67 -10.28 -29.71 -10.15
C PHE A 67 -11.11 -31.00 -10.18
N ARG A 68 -10.44 -32.11 -10.50
CA ARG A 68 -11.01 -33.47 -10.59
C ARG A 68 -10.36 -34.43 -9.62
N HIS A 69 -9.24 -34.04 -9.06
CA HIS A 69 -8.40 -34.82 -8.16
C HIS A 69 -7.95 -33.91 -7.03
N ASP A 70 -7.62 -34.53 -5.93
CA ASP A 70 -6.98 -33.84 -4.82
C ASP A 70 -5.63 -33.32 -5.25
N ALA A 71 -5.28 -32.13 -4.78
CA ALA A 71 -4.03 -31.50 -5.15
C ALA A 71 -3.46 -30.69 -3.98
N VAL A 72 -2.14 -30.61 -3.92
CA VAL A 72 -1.39 -29.76 -3.00
C VAL A 72 -0.32 -29.02 -3.78
N SER A 73 -0.05 -27.77 -3.40
CA SER A 73 1.04 -26.97 -4.00
C SER A 73 1.69 -26.05 -2.97
N THR A 74 2.95 -25.73 -3.21
CA THR A 74 3.69 -24.73 -2.45
C THR A 74 4.62 -23.94 -3.37
N SER A 75 4.79 -22.65 -3.08
CA SER A 75 5.58 -21.73 -3.92
C SER A 75 6.54 -20.90 -3.09
N PHE A 76 7.75 -20.72 -3.64
CA PHE A 76 8.82 -19.90 -3.08
C PHE A 76 9.31 -18.92 -4.15
N GLY A 77 9.58 -17.70 -3.73
CA GLY A 77 10.03 -16.64 -4.63
C GLY A 77 11.31 -15.96 -4.20
N LEU A 78 11.97 -15.36 -5.17
CA LEU A 78 13.05 -14.39 -5.00
C LEU A 78 12.62 -13.11 -5.71
N VAL A 79 12.59 -12.00 -4.98
CA VAL A 79 12.22 -10.68 -5.49
C VAL A 79 13.41 -9.76 -5.39
N SER A 80 13.76 -9.07 -6.48
CA SER A 80 14.85 -8.10 -6.54
C SER A 80 14.38 -6.80 -7.16
N GLN A 81 14.62 -5.69 -6.49
CA GLN A 81 14.42 -4.33 -7.01
C GLN A 81 15.75 -3.83 -7.59
N THR A 82 15.73 -3.25 -8.81
CA THR A 82 16.96 -2.91 -9.56
C THR A 82 17.22 -1.42 -9.72
N ASP A 83 16.25 -0.58 -9.35
CA ASP A 83 16.29 0.87 -9.49
C ASP A 83 16.44 1.62 -8.16
N ALA A 84 16.91 0.93 -7.12
CA ALA A 84 17.11 1.49 -5.80
C ALA A 84 18.46 1.10 -5.21
N GLN A 85 18.94 1.93 -4.28
CA GLN A 85 20.13 1.68 -3.47
C GLN A 85 19.71 1.17 -2.10
N GLU A 86 20.55 0.33 -1.49
CA GLU A 86 20.31 -0.18 -0.14
C GLU A 86 20.22 0.97 0.86
N PHE A 87 19.24 0.90 1.74
CA PHE A 87 18.99 1.90 2.78
C PHE A 87 18.58 1.21 4.08
N ASP A 88 19.00 1.74 5.23
CA ASP A 88 18.73 1.21 6.59
C ASP A 88 19.10 -0.29 6.72
N GLY A 89 20.18 -0.72 6.06
CA GLY A 89 20.61 -2.12 6.07
C GLY A 89 19.62 -3.07 5.39
N ARG A 90 18.72 -2.56 4.53
CA ARG A 90 17.78 -3.35 3.74
C ARG A 90 18.39 -3.65 2.38
N SER A 91 18.37 -4.94 2.02
CA SER A 91 18.78 -5.39 0.70
C SER A 91 17.64 -5.19 -0.32
N THR A 92 18.02 -4.87 -1.55
CA THR A 92 17.11 -4.81 -2.69
C THR A 92 16.61 -6.19 -3.13
N THR A 93 17.25 -7.27 -2.66
CA THR A 93 16.89 -8.66 -3.01
C THR A 93 16.43 -9.43 -1.78
N ASN A 94 15.27 -10.08 -1.86
CA ASN A 94 14.63 -10.76 -0.75
C ASN A 94 14.02 -12.09 -1.17
N MET A 95 14.19 -13.13 -0.34
CA MET A 95 13.46 -14.38 -0.49
C MET A 95 12.03 -14.23 0.04
N SER A 96 11.10 -14.96 -0.54
CA SER A 96 9.68 -14.92 -0.20
C SER A 96 9.10 -16.33 -0.15
N PHE A 97 8.29 -16.60 0.86
CA PHE A 97 7.35 -17.70 0.86
C PHE A 97 6.02 -17.16 0.31
N ASP A 98 5.56 -17.68 -0.81
CA ASP A 98 4.53 -16.99 -1.59
C ASP A 98 3.17 -17.68 -1.56
N GLN A 99 3.15 -19.04 -1.46
CA GLN A 99 1.88 -19.77 -1.46
C GLN A 99 2.05 -21.17 -0.87
N ILE A 100 1.03 -21.66 -0.18
CA ILE A 100 0.78 -23.07 0.10
C ILE A 100 -0.72 -23.30 0.16
N GLY A 101 -1.18 -24.40 -0.45
CA GLY A 101 -2.59 -24.74 -0.38
C GLY A 101 -2.89 -26.14 -0.86
N PHE A 102 -4.13 -26.53 -0.62
CA PHE A 102 -4.64 -27.84 -1.04
C PHE A 102 -6.07 -27.71 -1.57
N VAL A 103 -6.43 -28.65 -2.43
CA VAL A 103 -7.79 -28.85 -2.94
C VAL A 103 -8.19 -30.29 -2.65
N TYR A 104 -9.35 -30.46 -2.03
CA TYR A 104 -10.02 -31.73 -1.86
C TYR A 104 -11.21 -31.82 -2.81
N SER A 105 -11.23 -32.82 -3.71
CA SER A 105 -12.20 -32.96 -4.79
C SER A 105 -13.12 -34.15 -4.58
N MET A 106 -14.38 -33.88 -4.30
CA MET A 106 -15.42 -34.89 -4.12
C MET A 106 -16.23 -35.06 -5.41
N ARG A 107 -16.19 -36.25 -5.98
CA ARG A 107 -17.01 -36.61 -7.14
C ARG A 107 -18.44 -36.89 -6.71
N MET A 108 -19.39 -36.12 -7.25
CA MET A 108 -20.83 -36.31 -6.99
C MET A 108 -21.50 -37.15 -8.06
N ASP A 109 -21.09 -36.98 -9.33
CA ASP A 109 -21.59 -37.70 -10.49
C ASP A 109 -20.46 -37.83 -11.54
N ARG A 110 -20.74 -38.37 -12.72
CA ARG A 110 -19.77 -38.57 -13.81
C ARG A 110 -19.06 -37.27 -14.22
N SER A 111 -19.77 -36.18 -14.19
CA SER A 111 -19.30 -34.86 -14.65
C SER A 111 -19.53 -33.71 -13.65
N SER A 112 -19.90 -34.04 -12.40
CA SER A 112 -20.16 -33.07 -11.35
C SER A 112 -19.29 -33.32 -10.13
N PHE A 113 -18.72 -32.25 -9.57
CA PHE A 113 -17.81 -32.30 -8.44
C PHE A 113 -18.14 -31.18 -7.45
N ILE A 114 -17.84 -31.40 -6.18
CA ILE A 114 -17.76 -30.37 -5.13
C ILE A 114 -16.33 -30.36 -4.63
N ASN A 115 -15.73 -29.20 -4.55
CA ASN A 115 -14.35 -29.02 -4.14
C ASN A 115 -14.28 -28.09 -2.93
N LEU A 116 -13.48 -28.50 -1.94
CA LEU A 116 -13.07 -27.68 -0.82
C LEU A 116 -11.61 -27.32 -1.02
N SER A 117 -11.24 -26.09 -0.79
CA SER A 117 -9.83 -25.70 -0.81
C SER A 117 -9.47 -24.74 0.30
N PHE A 118 -8.22 -24.82 0.70
CA PHE A 118 -7.53 -23.84 1.51
C PHE A 118 -6.31 -23.36 0.76
N ASN A 119 -6.11 -22.05 0.72
CA ASN A 119 -4.94 -21.44 0.10
C ASN A 119 -4.42 -20.29 0.97
N TYR A 120 -3.19 -20.39 1.41
CA TYR A 120 -2.40 -19.27 1.89
C TYR A 120 -1.61 -18.70 0.73
N HIS A 121 -1.68 -17.41 0.53
CA HIS A 121 -0.80 -16.73 -0.41
C HIS A 121 -0.47 -15.30 0.05
N LYS A 122 0.70 -14.82 -0.35
CA LYS A 122 1.10 -13.44 -0.14
C LYS A 122 0.50 -12.58 -1.24
N SER A 123 -0.54 -11.82 -0.92
CA SER A 123 -1.23 -10.94 -1.87
C SER A 123 -0.50 -9.61 -2.09
N ARG A 124 0.31 -9.17 -1.11
CA ARG A 124 1.13 -7.95 -1.20
C ARG A 124 2.50 -8.17 -0.59
N ASN A 125 3.55 -7.70 -1.27
CA ASN A 125 4.91 -7.62 -0.75
C ASN A 125 5.32 -6.15 -0.67
N PHE A 126 5.48 -5.63 0.56
CA PHE A 126 5.84 -4.24 0.81
C PHE A 126 7.33 -3.94 0.69
N ASN A 127 8.19 -4.93 0.39
CA ASN A 127 9.61 -4.70 0.24
C ASN A 127 9.85 -3.74 -0.93
N GLN A 128 10.20 -2.51 -0.62
CA GLN A 128 10.48 -1.43 -1.56
C GLN A 128 11.44 -0.45 -0.95
N ILE A 129 12.42 -0.01 -1.72
CA ILE A 129 13.30 1.10 -1.38
C ILE A 129 13.05 2.23 -2.36
N LEU A 130 12.98 3.46 -1.87
CA LEU A 130 12.81 4.67 -2.64
C LEU A 130 13.89 5.67 -2.21
N ASN A 131 14.69 6.10 -3.17
CA ASN A 131 15.76 7.07 -2.98
C ASN A 131 15.51 8.27 -3.89
N VAL A 132 15.55 9.47 -3.33
CA VAL A 132 15.49 10.75 -4.04
C VAL A 132 16.56 11.66 -3.47
N ALA A 133 17.54 12.03 -4.28
CA ALA A 133 18.71 12.78 -3.81
C ALA A 133 18.88 14.11 -4.54
N ASP A 134 19.29 15.14 -3.82
CA ASP A 134 19.70 16.45 -4.31
C ASP A 134 18.67 17.14 -5.22
N HIS A 135 17.38 17.00 -4.91
CA HIS A 135 16.33 17.71 -5.63
C HIS A 135 16.10 19.11 -5.08
N ALA A 136 15.79 20.04 -5.99
CA ALA A 136 15.54 21.43 -5.65
C ALA A 136 14.18 21.61 -4.94
N LEU A 137 14.20 22.44 -3.89
CA LEU A 137 13.03 23.01 -3.26
C LEU A 137 12.95 24.50 -3.65
N TYR A 138 11.95 24.87 -4.40
CA TYR A 138 11.78 26.24 -4.87
C TYR A 138 11.09 27.08 -3.78
N GLU A 139 11.80 27.36 -2.69
CA GLU A 139 11.34 28.10 -1.51
C GLU A 139 10.26 27.37 -0.67
N ALA A 140 9.83 26.18 -1.08
CA ALA A 140 8.98 25.33 -0.25
C ALA A 140 9.80 24.62 0.82
N SER A 141 9.22 24.43 2.01
CA SER A 141 9.77 23.57 3.05
C SER A 141 8.66 23.07 3.97
N SER A 142 8.91 22.01 4.72
CA SER A 142 7.90 21.48 5.66
C SER A 142 7.56 22.49 6.76
N ASN A 143 8.54 23.26 7.23
CA ASN A 143 8.34 24.30 8.24
C ASN A 143 7.61 25.54 7.69
N VAL A 144 7.84 25.92 6.44
CA VAL A 144 7.05 26.97 5.77
C VAL A 144 5.60 26.56 5.70
N LEU A 145 5.31 25.31 5.31
CA LEU A 145 3.94 24.80 5.28
C LEU A 145 3.26 24.87 6.65
N SER A 146 3.96 24.46 7.71
CA SER A 146 3.44 24.54 9.08
C SER A 146 3.18 26.00 9.51
N SER A 147 4.09 26.93 9.17
CA SER A 147 3.94 28.34 9.42
C SER A 147 2.74 28.97 8.67
N GLU A 148 2.57 28.60 7.40
CA GLU A 148 1.42 29.05 6.60
C GLU A 148 0.08 28.54 7.16
N LYS A 149 0.03 27.30 7.65
CA LYS A 149 -1.15 26.73 8.31
C LYS A 149 -1.51 27.50 9.59
N ASP A 150 -0.52 27.81 10.44
CA ASP A 150 -0.71 28.63 11.65
C ASP A 150 -1.23 30.02 11.30
N TRP A 151 -0.58 30.71 10.38
CA TRP A 151 -0.96 32.04 9.97
C TRP A 151 -2.35 32.12 9.30
N GLN A 152 -2.77 31.07 8.59
CA GLN A 152 -4.13 30.98 8.04
C GLN A 152 -5.20 30.61 9.07
N GLY A 153 -4.81 30.32 10.30
CA GLY A 153 -5.72 29.96 11.37
C GLY A 153 -6.29 28.53 11.28
N TYR A 154 -5.62 27.63 10.56
CA TYR A 154 -5.95 26.20 10.64
C TYR A 154 -5.75 25.66 12.04
N TYR A 155 -4.81 26.24 12.77
CA TYR A 155 -4.59 26.05 14.19
C TYR A 155 -3.94 27.31 14.78
N SER A 156 -3.85 27.39 16.10
CA SER A 156 -3.05 28.42 16.78
C SER A 156 -2.16 27.78 17.85
N LEU A 157 -0.94 28.28 17.97
CA LEU A 157 0.00 27.88 19.01
C LEU A 157 -0.57 28.25 20.38
N GLY A 158 -0.71 27.26 21.25
CA GLY A 158 -1.20 27.43 22.61
C GLY A 158 -0.14 27.08 23.64
N MET A 159 -0.08 27.84 24.73
CA MET A 159 0.83 27.59 25.84
C MET A 159 0.16 26.98 27.07
N SER A 160 0.95 26.20 27.84
CA SER A 160 0.56 25.74 29.16
C SER A 160 0.73 26.83 30.22
N ARG A 161 0.10 26.60 31.38
CA ARG A 161 0.29 27.47 32.57
C ARG A 161 1.75 27.53 33.04
N ASP A 162 2.56 26.54 32.70
CA ASP A 162 3.96 26.39 33.12
C ASP A 162 4.96 26.87 32.07
N GLY A 163 4.47 27.44 30.96
CA GLY A 163 5.33 28.01 29.91
C GLY A 163 5.72 27.02 28.80
N ASP A 164 5.28 25.77 28.87
CA ASP A 164 5.52 24.77 27.84
C ASP A 164 4.52 24.88 26.69
N LEU A 165 4.97 24.59 25.48
CA LEU A 165 4.11 24.52 24.31
C LEU A 165 3.10 23.38 24.45
N LEU A 166 1.82 23.71 24.67
CA LEU A 166 0.75 22.72 24.91
C LEU A 166 0.27 22.02 23.66
N GLY A 167 0.71 22.44 22.48
CA GLY A 167 0.11 22.07 21.23
C GLY A 167 -0.99 23.04 20.82
N TYR A 168 -1.79 22.65 19.86
CA TYR A 168 -2.67 23.55 19.14
C TYR A 168 -4.10 23.46 19.60
N VAL A 169 -4.69 24.61 19.74
CA VAL A 169 -6.11 24.77 20.00
C VAL A 169 -6.75 25.24 18.69
N SER A 170 -7.78 24.57 18.22
CA SER A 170 -8.58 25.09 17.12
C SER A 170 -9.14 26.48 17.53
N PRO A 171 -9.01 27.51 16.69
CA PRO A 171 -9.54 28.84 17.02
C PRO A 171 -11.04 28.85 17.33
N THR A 172 -11.75 27.82 16.91
CA THR A 172 -13.21 27.71 17.01
C THR A 172 -13.71 26.74 18.09
N SER A 173 -12.84 25.95 18.70
CA SER A 173 -13.23 24.97 19.74
C SER A 173 -12.11 24.74 20.75
N SER A 174 -12.49 24.31 21.95
CA SER A 174 -11.55 23.87 22.99
C SER A 174 -10.93 22.48 22.69
N GLN A 175 -11.17 21.92 21.50
CA GLN A 175 -10.61 20.66 21.06
C GLN A 175 -9.34 20.88 20.25
N GLN A 176 -8.41 19.96 20.36
CA GLN A 176 -7.19 19.95 19.57
C GLN A 176 -7.51 19.89 18.07
N ALA A 177 -6.90 20.76 17.26
CA ALA A 177 -7.12 20.80 15.82
C ALA A 177 -6.74 19.46 15.16
N LEU A 178 -7.62 18.91 14.33
CA LEU A 178 -7.39 17.64 13.64
C LEU A 178 -6.45 17.79 12.42
N ASN A 179 -6.32 18.99 11.89
CA ASN A 179 -5.39 19.33 10.81
C ASN A 179 -3.98 19.69 11.32
N PHE A 180 -3.74 19.59 12.61
CA PHE A 180 -2.41 19.72 13.20
C PHE A 180 -1.71 18.36 13.23
N SER A 181 -0.67 18.21 12.41
CA SER A 181 0.07 16.95 12.24
C SER A 181 1.24 16.83 13.23
N GLN A 182 1.82 15.63 13.30
CA GLN A 182 3.05 15.42 14.07
C GLN A 182 4.23 16.20 13.50
N VAL A 183 4.27 16.41 12.18
CA VAL A 183 5.29 17.24 11.53
C VAL A 183 5.14 18.70 11.95
N ASP A 184 3.92 19.22 12.03
CA ASP A 184 3.66 20.57 12.54
C ASP A 184 4.12 20.72 13.99
N TRP A 185 3.87 19.70 14.82
CA TRP A 185 4.36 19.67 16.20
C TRP A 185 5.89 19.73 16.29
N LEU A 186 6.58 18.93 15.47
CA LEU A 186 8.05 18.94 15.42
C LEU A 186 8.58 20.29 14.98
N ASN A 187 8.00 20.87 13.92
CA ASN A 187 8.36 22.19 13.44
C ASN A 187 8.14 23.26 14.51
N ALA A 188 7.04 23.21 15.22
CA ALA A 188 6.73 24.15 16.30
C ALA A 188 7.74 24.07 17.44
N ASN A 189 8.10 22.87 17.86
CA ASN A 189 9.05 22.69 18.97
C ASN A 189 10.48 23.11 18.63
N VAL A 190 10.84 23.11 17.35
CA VAL A 190 12.23 23.29 16.91
C VAL A 190 12.45 24.63 16.21
N LEU A 191 11.44 25.14 15.51
CA LEU A 191 11.54 26.33 14.67
C LEU A 191 10.66 27.49 15.18
N SER A 192 10.06 27.38 16.37
CA SER A 192 9.33 28.47 16.99
C SER A 192 10.31 29.49 17.61
N ASP A 193 9.96 30.76 17.48
CA ASP A 193 10.66 31.87 18.12
C ASP A 193 9.69 32.60 19.06
N GLU A 194 10.18 32.97 20.24
CA GLU A 194 9.42 33.73 21.22
C GLU A 194 9.59 35.22 20.98
N LEU A 195 8.56 35.87 20.44
CA LEU A 195 8.58 37.32 20.14
C LEU A 195 8.42 38.16 21.41
N GLU A 196 7.50 37.76 22.30
CA GLU A 196 7.28 38.32 23.64
C GLU A 196 6.95 37.16 24.58
N PRO A 197 7.13 37.32 25.92
CA PRO A 197 6.80 36.26 26.86
C PRO A 197 5.38 35.71 26.67
N GLY A 198 5.29 34.52 26.12
CA GLY A 198 4.03 33.84 25.84
C GLY A 198 3.46 34.02 24.42
N ASP A 199 4.15 34.72 23.55
CA ASP A 199 3.76 34.90 22.14
C ASP A 199 4.78 34.23 21.23
N TYR A 200 4.44 33.06 20.69
CA TYR A 200 5.31 32.27 19.82
C TYR A 200 4.89 32.40 18.38
N VAL A 201 5.85 32.54 17.51
CA VAL A 201 5.70 32.51 16.07
C VAL A 201 6.54 31.36 15.49
N LEU A 202 5.91 30.56 14.65
CA LEU A 202 6.63 29.56 13.88
C LEU A 202 7.35 30.24 12.70
N GLN A 203 8.68 30.28 12.76
CA GLN A 203 9.49 30.86 11.70
C GLN A 203 9.64 29.92 10.52
N GLY A 204 8.99 30.24 9.40
CA GLY A 204 9.17 29.53 8.14
C GLY A 204 10.48 29.90 7.46
N MET A 205 11.40 28.94 7.32
CA MET A 205 12.62 29.10 6.51
C MET A 205 12.44 28.41 5.16
N SER A 206 12.77 29.11 4.08
CA SER A 206 12.69 28.56 2.73
C SER A 206 13.66 27.42 2.51
N GLY A 207 13.19 26.34 1.87
CA GLY A 207 14.02 25.23 1.42
C GLY A 207 14.62 25.45 0.05
N TYR A 208 15.84 24.99 -0.19
CA TYR A 208 16.46 25.05 -1.51
C TYR A 208 16.82 23.70 -2.11
N ALA A 209 17.05 22.68 -1.29
CA ALA A 209 17.30 21.31 -1.72
C ALA A 209 16.83 20.31 -0.67
N TYR A 210 16.52 19.08 -1.09
CA TYR A 210 16.13 18.00 -0.21
C TYR A 210 16.72 16.65 -0.64
N ASN A 211 16.81 15.75 0.33
CA ASN A 211 17.08 14.34 0.16
C ASN A 211 15.98 13.54 0.85
N PHE A 212 15.59 12.43 0.23
CA PHE A 212 14.61 11.51 0.80
C PHE A 212 15.02 10.07 0.53
N ASP A 213 15.00 9.27 1.58
CA ASP A 213 15.20 7.82 1.53
C ASP A 213 14.11 7.12 2.33
N ARG A 214 13.55 6.03 1.77
CA ARG A 214 12.58 5.18 2.47
C ARG A 214 12.81 3.72 2.14
N ALA A 215 12.85 2.87 3.16
CA ALA A 215 12.80 1.43 3.04
C ALA A 215 11.53 0.89 3.70
N SER A 216 10.71 0.21 2.92
CA SER A 216 9.51 -0.48 3.39
C SER A 216 9.70 -1.99 3.34
N ARG A 217 9.02 -2.72 4.24
CA ARG A 217 8.99 -4.18 4.27
C ARG A 217 7.68 -4.69 4.85
N GLY A 218 7.42 -5.97 4.64
CA GLY A 218 6.26 -6.65 5.19
C GLY A 218 5.37 -7.22 4.09
N TRP A 219 4.13 -7.51 4.45
CA TRP A 219 3.21 -8.28 3.61
C TRP A 219 1.75 -8.02 3.94
N ILE A 220 0.89 -8.38 3.00
CA ILE A 220 -0.46 -8.82 3.27
C ILE A 220 -0.51 -10.29 2.87
N ASN A 221 -0.84 -11.16 3.83
CA ASN A 221 -1.03 -12.58 3.62
C ASN A 221 -2.51 -12.90 3.65
N ASP A 222 -2.97 -13.65 2.66
CA ASP A 222 -4.36 -14.06 2.53
C ASP A 222 -4.50 -15.55 2.86
N PHE A 223 -5.54 -15.87 3.63
CA PHE A 223 -5.96 -17.22 3.98
C PHE A 223 -7.36 -17.44 3.42
N ASP A 224 -7.44 -18.09 2.27
CA ASP A 224 -8.67 -18.30 1.52
C ASP A 224 -9.26 -19.68 1.79
N PHE A 225 -10.49 -19.72 2.28
CA PHE A 225 -11.30 -20.94 2.43
C PHE A 225 -12.37 -20.95 1.36
N THR A 226 -12.32 -21.91 0.44
CA THR A 226 -13.20 -21.94 -0.73
C THR A 226 -14.05 -23.19 -0.76
N LEU A 227 -15.34 -22.98 -1.00
CA LEU A 227 -16.29 -24.01 -1.45
C LEU A 227 -16.62 -23.72 -2.92
N SER A 228 -16.40 -24.72 -3.78
CA SER A 228 -16.66 -24.58 -5.20
C SER A 228 -17.24 -25.90 -5.76
N GLY A 229 -17.91 -25.79 -6.89
CA GLY A 229 -18.43 -26.95 -7.55
C GLY A 229 -18.63 -26.76 -9.04
N ASN A 230 -18.90 -27.87 -9.71
CA ASN A 230 -19.35 -27.84 -11.08
C ASN A 230 -20.60 -28.71 -11.29
N SER A 231 -21.35 -28.35 -12.29
CA SER A 231 -22.51 -29.07 -12.77
C SER A 231 -22.32 -29.43 -14.24
N ASN A 232 -22.23 -30.73 -14.53
CA ASN A 232 -22.13 -31.29 -15.88
C ASN A 232 -20.97 -30.72 -16.74
N ASP A 233 -19.84 -30.34 -16.13
CA ASP A 233 -18.70 -29.72 -16.82
C ASP A 233 -19.05 -28.48 -17.65
N ARG A 234 -20.17 -27.84 -17.33
CA ARG A 234 -20.71 -26.70 -18.07
C ARG A 234 -20.87 -25.44 -17.24
N PHE A 235 -21.30 -25.59 -15.99
CA PHE A 235 -21.47 -24.51 -15.03
C PHE A 235 -20.63 -24.75 -13.79
N TYR A 236 -19.77 -23.79 -13.46
CA TYR A 236 -18.91 -23.82 -12.30
C TYR A 236 -19.23 -22.62 -11.42
N TRP A 237 -19.20 -22.81 -10.12
CA TRP A 237 -19.46 -21.77 -9.14
C TRP A 237 -18.47 -21.89 -7.98
N GLY A 238 -18.26 -20.82 -7.27
CA GLY A 238 -17.39 -20.82 -6.10
C GLY A 238 -17.67 -19.65 -5.18
N LEU A 239 -17.42 -19.89 -3.90
CA LEU A 239 -17.49 -18.92 -2.81
C LEU A 239 -16.23 -19.08 -1.96
N THR A 240 -15.56 -17.96 -1.69
CA THR A 240 -14.40 -17.89 -0.79
C THR A 240 -14.69 -16.94 0.35
N VAL A 241 -14.30 -17.34 1.56
CA VAL A 241 -14.12 -16.41 2.70
C VAL A 241 -12.62 -16.23 2.87
N GLY A 242 -12.17 -14.99 2.71
CA GLY A 242 -10.79 -14.59 2.86
C GLY A 242 -10.53 -13.94 4.21
N MET A 243 -9.42 -14.29 4.83
CA MET A 243 -8.87 -13.61 6.01
C MET A 243 -7.51 -13.05 5.62
N HIS A 244 -7.25 -11.81 6.01
CA HIS A 244 -6.04 -11.08 5.65
C HIS A 244 -5.24 -10.76 6.91
N ASP A 245 -3.91 -10.97 6.87
CA ASP A 245 -2.95 -10.56 7.88
C ASP A 245 -2.05 -9.47 7.31
N VAL A 246 -2.10 -8.29 7.90
CA VAL A 246 -1.35 -7.12 7.47
C VAL A 246 -0.17 -6.89 8.41
N ASN A 247 1.03 -6.78 7.85
CA ASN A 247 2.22 -6.38 8.57
C ASN A 247 3.07 -5.48 7.66
N TYR A 248 3.00 -4.19 7.88
CA TYR A 248 3.81 -3.18 7.20
C TYR A 248 4.80 -2.56 8.18
N LYS A 249 6.04 -2.36 7.74
CA LYS A 249 7.06 -1.59 8.46
C LYS A 249 7.79 -0.71 7.46
N GLY A 250 7.86 0.58 7.75
CA GLY A 250 8.59 1.56 6.96
C GLY A 250 9.54 2.34 7.85
N TYR A 251 10.68 2.71 7.28
CA TYR A 251 11.58 3.72 7.83
C TYR A 251 11.91 4.70 6.72
N SER A 252 11.83 6.00 7.00
CA SER A 252 12.19 7.05 6.07
C SER A 252 13.01 8.14 6.75
N GLU A 253 13.90 8.74 5.98
CA GLU A 253 14.64 9.96 6.34
C GLU A 253 14.36 11.02 5.27
N TYR A 254 13.88 12.17 5.70
CA TYR A 254 13.71 13.36 4.89
C TYR A 254 14.61 14.46 5.44
N ALA A 255 15.36 15.11 4.59
CA ALA A 255 16.24 16.19 4.99
C ALA A 255 16.13 17.36 4.01
N GLU A 256 15.93 18.56 4.53
CA GLU A 256 15.87 19.78 3.75
C GLU A 256 16.97 20.75 4.17
N ALA A 257 17.62 21.37 3.17
CA ALA A 257 18.58 22.43 3.33
C ALA A 257 17.84 23.77 3.24
N LEU A 258 18.03 24.61 4.25
CA LEU A 258 17.27 25.83 4.49
C LEU A 258 18.06 27.08 4.12
N ARG A 259 17.34 28.16 3.78
CA ARG A 259 17.90 29.45 3.43
C ARG A 259 17.07 30.57 4.03
N PHE A 260 17.74 31.60 4.50
CA PHE A 260 17.08 32.84 4.92
C PHE A 260 16.56 33.64 3.71
N SER A 261 15.61 34.54 3.98
CA SER A 261 15.10 35.47 2.97
C SER A 261 16.21 36.39 2.38
N SER A 262 17.30 36.61 3.11
CA SER A 262 18.51 37.30 2.63
C SER A 262 19.28 36.52 1.55
N GLY A 263 19.00 35.21 1.38
CA GLY A 263 19.72 34.31 0.50
C GLY A 263 20.89 33.58 1.17
N GLU A 264 21.18 33.89 2.43
CA GLU A 264 22.21 33.19 3.23
C GLU A 264 21.76 31.76 3.59
N GLU A 265 22.71 30.84 3.75
CA GLU A 265 22.44 29.48 4.18
C GLU A 265 21.88 29.48 5.61
N GLY A 266 20.74 28.83 5.80
CA GLY A 266 20.02 28.70 7.06
C GLY A 266 20.24 27.38 7.76
N GLY A 267 21.12 26.51 7.24
CA GLY A 267 21.41 25.20 7.79
C GLY A 267 20.54 24.09 7.25
N LYS A 268 20.30 23.06 8.04
CA LYS A 268 19.61 21.82 7.63
C LYS A 268 18.68 21.32 8.73
N VAL A 269 17.52 20.79 8.32
CA VAL A 269 16.63 20.04 9.21
C VAL A 269 16.39 18.65 8.61
N SER A 270 16.39 17.62 9.46
CA SER A 270 16.18 16.23 9.05
C SER A 270 15.11 15.60 9.91
N TYR A 271 14.20 14.86 9.27
CA TYR A 271 13.09 14.13 9.90
C TYR A 271 13.27 12.65 9.66
N GLY A 272 13.26 11.87 10.74
CA GLY A 272 13.22 10.41 10.70
C GLY A 272 11.84 9.91 11.10
N ASP A 273 11.24 9.01 10.32
CA ASP A 273 9.96 8.38 10.63
C ASP A 273 10.06 6.87 10.57
N MET A 274 9.67 6.22 11.65
CA MET A 274 9.52 4.77 11.72
C MET A 274 8.05 4.43 11.93
N ARG A 275 7.46 3.69 10.99
CA ARG A 275 6.05 3.33 11.00
C ARG A 275 5.83 1.84 10.91
N THR A 276 4.90 1.33 11.73
CA THR A 276 4.42 -0.04 11.68
C THR A 276 2.89 -0.04 11.57
N ILE A 277 2.33 -0.80 10.62
CA ILE A 277 0.89 -1.03 10.50
C ILE A 277 0.64 -2.53 10.61
N LYS A 278 -0.20 -2.94 11.53
CA LYS A 278 -0.57 -4.33 11.76
C LYS A 278 -2.07 -4.47 11.92
N GLY A 279 -2.57 -5.64 11.61
CA GLY A 279 -3.95 -6.01 11.89
C GLY A 279 -4.46 -7.04 10.92
N THR A 280 -5.76 -7.21 10.91
CA THR A 280 -6.44 -8.25 10.13
C THR A 280 -7.57 -7.66 9.31
N GLY A 281 -8.00 -8.41 8.30
CA GLY A 281 -9.16 -8.07 7.49
C GLY A 281 -9.91 -9.32 7.07
N VAL A 282 -11.14 -9.14 6.63
CA VAL A 282 -11.97 -10.21 6.08
C VAL A 282 -12.65 -9.74 4.80
N ASP A 283 -12.84 -10.66 3.87
CA ASP A 283 -13.62 -10.42 2.66
C ASP A 283 -14.38 -11.69 2.22
N VAL A 284 -15.26 -11.52 1.26
CA VAL A 284 -15.97 -12.61 0.60
C VAL A 284 -15.84 -12.46 -0.91
N LYS A 285 -15.52 -13.56 -1.59
CA LYS A 285 -15.35 -13.62 -3.04
C LYS A 285 -16.34 -14.62 -3.62
N ALA A 286 -17.04 -14.27 -4.67
CA ALA A 286 -17.96 -15.14 -5.36
C ALA A 286 -17.70 -15.12 -6.87
N GLY A 287 -17.87 -16.28 -7.51
CA GLY A 287 -17.64 -16.36 -8.93
C GLY A 287 -18.36 -17.49 -9.63
N ILE A 288 -18.51 -17.32 -10.93
CA ILE A 288 -19.06 -18.33 -11.84
C ILE A 288 -18.19 -18.45 -13.09
N ILE A 289 -18.16 -19.66 -13.66
CA ILE A 289 -17.61 -19.92 -15.00
C ILE A 289 -18.65 -20.73 -15.76
N PHE A 290 -18.93 -20.32 -16.99
CA PHE A 290 -19.93 -20.95 -17.83
C PHE A 290 -19.33 -21.28 -19.20
N ARG A 291 -19.68 -22.46 -19.72
CA ARG A 291 -19.39 -22.90 -21.10
C ARG A 291 -20.64 -22.72 -21.96
N PRO A 292 -20.73 -21.63 -22.75
CA PRO A 292 -21.94 -21.30 -23.51
C PRO A 292 -22.26 -22.32 -24.60
N VAL A 293 -21.21 -22.91 -25.20
CA VAL A 293 -21.33 -23.88 -26.30
C VAL A 293 -20.91 -25.26 -25.82
N GLU A 294 -21.77 -26.24 -25.93
CA GLU A 294 -21.58 -27.58 -25.33
C GLU A 294 -20.32 -28.30 -25.84
N TYR A 295 -20.04 -28.21 -27.13
CA TYR A 295 -18.88 -28.87 -27.76
C TYR A 295 -17.63 -27.98 -27.86
N SER A 296 -17.71 -26.74 -27.38
CA SER A 296 -16.57 -25.82 -27.36
C SER A 296 -15.96 -25.76 -25.96
N PRO A 297 -14.64 -25.76 -25.84
CA PRO A 297 -13.96 -25.53 -24.56
C PRO A 297 -13.94 -24.06 -24.15
N PHE A 298 -14.58 -23.18 -24.91
CA PHE A 298 -14.68 -21.76 -24.59
C PHE A 298 -15.47 -21.53 -23.29
N ARG A 299 -14.92 -20.68 -22.41
CA ARG A 299 -15.46 -20.36 -21.10
C ARG A 299 -15.54 -18.87 -20.89
N VAL A 300 -16.58 -18.44 -20.22
CA VAL A 300 -16.77 -17.06 -19.74
C VAL A 300 -16.87 -17.13 -18.23
N GLY A 301 -16.06 -16.35 -17.53
CA GLY A 301 -16.07 -16.24 -16.08
C GLY A 301 -16.49 -14.83 -15.64
N LEU A 302 -17.28 -14.76 -14.58
CA LEU A 302 -17.67 -13.53 -13.90
C LEU A 302 -17.41 -13.72 -12.41
N TYR A 303 -16.91 -12.68 -11.75
CA TYR A 303 -16.70 -12.72 -10.31
C TYR A 303 -16.83 -11.33 -9.67
N ILE A 304 -17.13 -11.35 -8.40
CA ILE A 304 -17.25 -10.18 -7.54
C ILE A 304 -16.57 -10.46 -6.21
N ASN A 305 -15.77 -9.52 -5.75
CA ASN A 305 -15.17 -9.55 -4.43
C ASN A 305 -15.69 -8.36 -3.64
N THR A 306 -16.12 -8.61 -2.41
CA THR A 306 -16.57 -7.55 -1.49
C THR A 306 -15.41 -6.63 -1.13
N PRO A 307 -15.67 -5.49 -0.50
CA PRO A 307 -14.64 -4.80 0.26
C PRO A 307 -13.94 -5.75 1.23
N THR A 308 -12.65 -5.54 1.45
CA THR A 308 -11.97 -6.09 2.61
C THR A 308 -12.18 -5.13 3.77
N TRP A 309 -12.74 -5.63 4.85
CA TRP A 309 -12.94 -4.88 6.08
C TRP A 309 -11.75 -5.10 6.99
N TYR A 310 -10.82 -4.14 6.95
CA TYR A 310 -9.63 -4.15 7.78
C TYR A 310 -9.89 -3.51 9.13
N ASP A 311 -9.32 -4.10 10.19
CA ASP A 311 -9.13 -3.54 11.53
C ASP A 311 -7.62 -3.48 11.80
N LEU A 312 -7.09 -2.28 11.95
CA LEU A 312 -5.66 -2.01 11.88
C LEU A 312 -5.21 -1.12 13.04
N THR A 313 -3.96 -1.33 13.45
CA THR A 313 -3.23 -0.45 14.36
C THR A 313 -2.01 0.10 13.63
N SER A 314 -1.84 1.41 13.66
CA SER A 314 -0.63 2.11 13.22
C SER A 314 0.14 2.61 14.42
N GLU A 315 1.41 2.29 14.46
CA GLU A 315 2.38 2.79 15.45
C GLU A 315 3.46 3.54 14.69
N ASN A 316 3.78 4.74 15.13
CA ASN A 316 4.89 5.49 14.54
C ASN A 316 5.72 6.19 15.61
N THR A 317 6.99 6.36 15.29
CA THR A 317 7.96 7.16 16.04
C THR A 317 8.61 8.11 15.06
N THR A 318 8.52 9.41 15.35
CA THR A 318 9.06 10.47 14.50
C THR A 318 10.04 11.31 15.33
N ALA A 319 11.19 11.61 14.74
CA ALA A 319 12.23 12.44 15.34
C ALA A 319 12.65 13.52 14.35
N VAL A 320 13.08 14.67 14.88
CA VAL A 320 13.68 15.76 14.10
C VAL A 320 15.07 16.05 14.60
N VAL A 321 15.99 16.28 13.66
CA VAL A 321 17.34 16.79 13.95
C VAL A 321 17.45 18.16 13.35
N ASN A 322 17.53 19.19 14.19
CA ASN A 322 17.67 20.58 13.80
C ASN A 322 19.13 21.02 13.82
N GLN A 323 19.65 21.33 12.65
CA GLN A 323 20.97 21.95 12.42
C GLN A 323 20.80 23.28 11.71
N SER A 324 19.64 23.94 11.91
CA SER A 324 19.39 25.26 11.33
C SER A 324 19.91 26.36 12.24
N ALA A 325 20.01 27.55 11.67
CA ALA A 325 20.42 28.75 12.39
C ALA A 325 19.41 29.24 13.45
N LEU A 326 18.20 28.66 13.47
CA LEU A 326 17.19 28.87 14.52
C LEU A 326 17.37 27.93 15.71
N GLY A 327 18.28 26.96 15.64
CA GLY A 327 18.64 26.11 16.77
C GLY A 327 19.61 26.83 17.72
N GLU A 328 19.55 26.54 19.01
CA GLU A 328 20.40 27.19 20.04
C GLU A 328 21.91 26.98 19.85
N ASN A 329 22.37 26.22 18.86
CA ASN A 329 23.78 25.92 18.64
C ASN A 329 24.19 26.05 17.17
N LEU A 330 24.64 27.23 16.79
CA LEU A 330 25.27 27.52 15.50
C LEU A 330 26.60 26.79 15.25
N ASP A 331 27.16 26.10 16.26
CA ASP A 331 28.45 25.41 16.20
C ASP A 331 28.40 23.96 15.72
N GLY A 332 27.32 23.54 15.03
CA GLY A 332 27.20 22.18 14.48
C GLY A 332 26.90 21.09 15.51
N THR A 333 26.43 21.44 16.69
CA THR A 333 25.88 20.53 17.68
C THR A 333 24.41 20.25 17.40
N TYR A 334 24.04 19.00 17.46
CA TYR A 334 22.67 18.52 17.22
C TYR A 334 21.76 18.93 18.38
N THR A 335 20.63 19.56 18.06
CA THR A 335 19.51 19.61 18.98
C THR A 335 18.53 18.52 18.54
N GLU A 336 18.49 17.41 19.27
CA GLU A 336 17.44 16.42 19.14
C GLU A 336 16.23 16.94 19.94
N SER A 337 15.16 17.32 19.27
CA SER A 337 13.89 17.47 19.99
C SER A 337 13.24 16.09 20.10
N GLY A 338 12.64 15.83 21.25
CA GLY A 338 12.19 14.51 21.67
C GLY A 338 11.37 13.75 20.61
N ASP A 339 11.49 12.44 20.66
CA ASP A 339 10.72 11.51 19.84
C ASP A 339 9.23 11.64 20.12
N ILE A 340 8.44 11.79 19.07
CA ILE A 340 6.98 11.65 19.17
C ILE A 340 6.64 10.21 18.83
N GLN A 341 6.09 9.51 19.81
CA GLN A 341 5.57 8.15 19.63
C GLN A 341 4.06 8.17 19.74
N ASN A 342 3.39 7.67 18.70
CA ASN A 342 1.95 7.53 18.66
C ASN A 342 1.53 6.12 18.25
N SER A 343 0.44 5.67 18.85
CA SER A 343 -0.25 4.44 18.46
C SER A 343 -1.73 4.76 18.30
N TYR A 344 -2.31 4.31 17.19
CA TYR A 344 -3.74 4.49 16.96
C TYR A 344 -4.35 3.32 16.19
N GLU A 345 -5.61 3.05 16.48
CA GLU A 345 -6.41 2.03 15.84
C GLU A 345 -7.41 2.68 14.88
N PHE A 346 -7.60 2.04 13.72
CA PHE A 346 -8.55 2.51 12.71
C PHE A 346 -9.11 1.35 11.91
N ARG A 347 -10.23 1.58 11.21
CA ARG A 347 -10.74 0.64 10.21
C ARG A 347 -10.56 1.21 8.81
N TYR A 348 -10.23 0.32 7.89
CA TYR A 348 -10.09 0.67 6.48
C TYR A 348 -10.90 -0.29 5.63
N TYR A 349 -11.82 0.26 4.81
CA TYR A 349 -12.65 -0.52 3.92
C TYR A 349 -12.21 -0.30 2.47
N THR A 350 -11.79 -1.38 1.81
CA THR A 350 -11.42 -1.35 0.40
C THR A 350 -12.66 -1.29 -0.49
N PRO A 351 -12.54 -0.94 -1.78
CA PRO A 351 -13.66 -0.95 -2.69
C PRO A 351 -14.04 -2.36 -3.16
N TRP A 352 -15.23 -2.50 -3.73
CA TRP A 352 -15.66 -3.67 -4.47
C TRP A 352 -14.78 -3.91 -5.69
N LYS A 353 -14.58 -5.19 -6.06
CA LYS A 353 -13.89 -5.58 -7.28
C LYS A 353 -14.80 -6.44 -8.14
N PHE A 354 -14.82 -6.15 -9.44
CA PHE A 354 -15.59 -6.88 -10.44
C PHE A 354 -14.65 -7.42 -11.51
N GLY A 355 -14.88 -8.64 -11.97
CA GLY A 355 -14.06 -9.25 -12.99
C GLY A 355 -14.88 -10.01 -14.06
N LEU A 356 -14.43 -9.84 -15.30
CA LEU A 356 -14.89 -10.59 -16.47
C LEU A 356 -13.69 -11.32 -17.06
N SER A 357 -13.82 -12.61 -17.32
CA SER A 357 -12.75 -13.43 -17.86
C SER A 357 -13.21 -14.33 -19.00
N LEU A 358 -12.31 -14.55 -19.93
CA LEU A 358 -12.48 -15.43 -21.08
C LEU A 358 -11.36 -16.49 -21.08
N GLY A 359 -11.71 -17.73 -21.34
CA GLY A 359 -10.76 -18.83 -21.42
C GLY A 359 -11.09 -19.74 -22.59
N HIS A 360 -10.08 -20.15 -23.33
CA HIS A 360 -10.24 -21.10 -24.42
C HIS A 360 -9.07 -22.07 -24.50
N THR A 361 -9.36 -23.34 -24.79
CA THR A 361 -8.32 -24.33 -25.06
C THR A 361 -8.45 -24.84 -26.49
N ILE A 362 -7.33 -24.95 -27.20
CA ILE A 362 -7.27 -25.44 -28.58
C ILE A 362 -6.55 -26.80 -28.54
N GLY A 363 -7.31 -27.85 -28.78
CA GLY A 363 -6.82 -29.21 -28.61
C GLY A 363 -6.39 -29.46 -27.16
N GLN A 364 -5.29 -30.22 -26.99
CA GLN A 364 -4.67 -30.50 -25.69
C GLN A 364 -3.42 -29.65 -25.43
N ASN A 365 -3.02 -28.84 -26.40
CA ASN A 365 -1.71 -28.23 -26.48
C ASN A 365 -1.71 -26.73 -26.17
N LEU A 366 -2.81 -26.00 -26.41
CA LEU A 366 -2.82 -24.57 -26.27
C LEU A 366 -3.99 -24.12 -25.37
N ALA A 367 -3.70 -23.28 -24.39
CA ALA A 367 -4.70 -22.58 -23.58
C ALA A 367 -4.44 -21.07 -23.64
N ILE A 368 -5.51 -20.28 -23.79
CA ILE A 368 -5.47 -18.83 -23.85
C ILE A 368 -6.45 -18.29 -22.81
N GLY A 369 -6.01 -17.34 -22.02
CA GLY A 369 -6.82 -16.63 -21.02
C GLY A 369 -6.73 -15.12 -21.20
N ALA A 370 -7.86 -14.46 -20.93
CA ALA A 370 -7.91 -13.00 -20.83
C ALA A 370 -8.86 -12.63 -19.69
N THR A 371 -8.47 -11.64 -18.88
CA THR A 371 -9.29 -11.15 -17.76
C THR A 371 -9.25 -9.63 -17.71
N TYR A 372 -10.38 -9.03 -17.45
CA TYR A 372 -10.52 -7.62 -17.13
C TYR A 372 -11.12 -7.49 -15.74
N GLU A 373 -10.46 -6.72 -14.88
CA GLU A 373 -10.93 -6.38 -13.52
C GLU A 373 -11.11 -4.87 -13.39
N TYR A 374 -12.09 -4.47 -12.62
CA TYR A 374 -12.34 -3.07 -12.25
C TYR A 374 -12.60 -2.94 -10.76
N SER A 375 -12.01 -1.91 -10.14
CA SER A 375 -12.23 -1.55 -8.75
C SER A 375 -12.07 -0.03 -8.61
N ASP A 376 -13.05 0.64 -8.01
CA ASP A 376 -13.01 2.09 -7.81
C ASP A 376 -12.30 2.43 -6.49
N TYR A 377 -11.00 2.75 -6.58
CA TYR A 377 -10.20 3.04 -5.37
C TYR A 377 -10.65 4.32 -4.66
N GLY A 378 -11.26 5.28 -5.39
CA GLY A 378 -11.89 6.45 -4.78
C GLY A 378 -13.04 6.08 -3.81
N ALA A 379 -13.65 4.90 -3.96
CA ALA A 379 -14.71 4.42 -3.07
C ALA A 379 -14.22 3.87 -1.73
N SER A 380 -12.89 3.73 -1.51
CA SER A 380 -12.34 3.27 -0.23
C SER A 380 -12.62 4.25 0.91
N GLN A 381 -12.60 3.76 2.15
CA GLN A 381 -12.99 4.56 3.32
C GLN A 381 -12.03 4.36 4.48
N ASN A 382 -11.46 5.45 4.96
CA ASN A 382 -10.85 5.53 6.28
C ASN A 382 -11.96 5.75 7.32
N ARG A 383 -11.91 5.01 8.42
CA ARG A 383 -12.95 5.04 9.46
C ARG A 383 -12.31 5.19 10.84
N VAL A 384 -12.91 6.06 11.63
CA VAL A 384 -12.53 6.35 13.01
C VAL A 384 -13.31 5.41 13.92
N LYS A 385 -12.65 4.73 14.85
CA LYS A 385 -13.30 3.93 15.89
C LYS A 385 -13.97 4.88 16.91
N ASP A 386 -15.20 4.60 17.32
CA ASP A 386 -16.03 5.46 18.18
C ASP A 386 -16.60 4.69 19.38
N GLY A 387 -15.73 3.91 20.04
CA GLY A 387 -16.12 3.15 21.23
C GLY A 387 -16.97 1.92 20.89
N TYR A 388 -17.95 1.64 21.77
CA TYR A 388 -18.82 0.47 21.64
C TYR A 388 -20.28 0.90 21.54
N ASP A 389 -21.02 0.22 20.67
CA ASP A 389 -22.47 0.42 20.56
C ASP A 389 -23.25 -0.14 21.78
N ALA A 390 -24.58 0.00 21.76
CA ALA A 390 -25.45 -0.47 22.83
C ALA A 390 -25.44 -2.01 23.02
N TYR A 391 -24.92 -2.77 22.08
CA TYR A 391 -24.81 -4.23 22.11
C TYR A 391 -23.40 -4.70 22.52
N GLY A 392 -22.47 -3.76 22.71
CA GLY A 392 -21.08 -4.06 23.05
C GLY A 392 -20.19 -4.34 21.83
N ASP A 393 -20.67 -4.08 20.62
CA ASP A 393 -19.89 -4.16 19.41
C ASP A 393 -19.13 -2.84 19.18
N GLU A 394 -17.87 -2.94 18.75
CA GLU A 394 -17.05 -1.77 18.48
C GLU A 394 -17.57 -1.02 17.25
N ASP A 395 -17.94 0.24 17.43
CA ASP A 395 -18.46 1.10 16.36
C ASP A 395 -17.36 1.92 15.67
N SER A 396 -17.67 2.40 14.46
CA SER A 396 -16.78 3.28 13.71
C SER A 396 -17.56 4.13 12.72
N TYR A 397 -17.14 5.36 12.52
CA TYR A 397 -17.72 6.25 11.52
C TYR A 397 -16.72 6.59 10.41
N CYS A 398 -17.23 6.97 9.24
CA CYS A 398 -16.40 7.40 8.11
C CYS A 398 -15.79 8.77 8.41
N ASP A 399 -14.48 8.89 8.24
CA ASP A 399 -13.78 10.19 8.23
C ASP A 399 -14.15 10.92 6.93
N ARG A 400 -15.15 11.79 6.99
CA ARG A 400 -15.73 12.44 5.81
C ARG A 400 -14.75 13.35 5.10
N PRO A 401 -14.00 14.25 5.77
CA PRO A 401 -13.02 15.09 5.08
C PRO A 401 -11.94 14.25 4.36
N MET A 402 -11.48 13.18 4.99
CA MET A 402 -10.51 12.27 4.37
C MET A 402 -11.13 11.47 3.21
N LYS A 403 -12.40 11.09 3.31
CA LYS A 403 -13.13 10.42 2.21
C LYS A 403 -13.25 11.31 0.99
N ASP A 404 -13.58 12.58 1.18
CA ASP A 404 -13.68 13.56 0.10
C ASP A 404 -12.30 13.76 -0.58
N ASN A 405 -11.24 13.82 0.21
CA ASN A 405 -9.87 13.85 -0.34
C ASN A 405 -9.53 12.56 -1.10
N THR A 406 -9.93 11.40 -0.58
CA THR A 406 -9.72 10.10 -1.24
C THR A 406 -10.37 10.07 -2.64
N GLU A 407 -11.57 10.60 -2.78
CA GLU A 407 -12.29 10.69 -4.08
C GLU A 407 -11.60 11.67 -5.06
N MET A 408 -10.95 12.71 -4.55
CA MET A 408 -10.17 13.65 -5.38
C MET A 408 -8.82 13.07 -5.81
N VAL A 409 -8.17 12.29 -4.95
CA VAL A 409 -6.81 11.77 -5.17
C VAL A 409 -6.81 10.44 -5.92
N LEU A 410 -7.71 9.53 -5.55
CA LEU A 410 -7.79 8.19 -6.15
C LEU A 410 -8.90 8.09 -7.20
N LYS A 411 -8.74 7.15 -8.11
CA LYS A 411 -9.69 6.89 -9.20
C LYS A 411 -9.92 5.41 -9.42
N GLY A 412 -10.86 5.07 -10.30
CA GLY A 412 -11.12 3.70 -10.71
C GLY A 412 -9.91 3.06 -11.39
N VAL A 413 -9.58 1.84 -10.97
CA VAL A 413 -8.45 1.05 -11.47
C VAL A 413 -8.95 -0.08 -12.32
N SER A 414 -8.42 -0.16 -13.54
CA SER A 414 -8.65 -1.23 -14.50
C SER A 414 -7.42 -2.14 -14.57
N THR A 415 -7.61 -3.45 -14.47
CA THR A 415 -6.55 -4.44 -14.65
C THR A 415 -6.86 -5.33 -15.85
N LEU A 416 -5.93 -5.42 -16.78
CA LEU A 416 -5.99 -6.32 -17.93
C LEU A 416 -4.94 -7.42 -17.78
N LYS A 417 -5.38 -8.68 -17.85
CA LYS A 417 -4.50 -9.86 -17.77
C LYS A 417 -4.64 -10.67 -19.07
N LEU A 418 -3.53 -11.02 -19.66
CA LEU A 418 -3.48 -11.86 -20.85
C LEU A 418 -2.48 -12.99 -20.62
N GLY A 419 -2.81 -14.21 -21.04
CA GLY A 419 -1.95 -15.36 -20.83
C GLY A 419 -2.11 -16.44 -21.89
N VAL A 420 -1.01 -17.12 -22.19
CA VAL A 420 -0.95 -18.27 -23.08
C VAL A 420 -0.12 -19.38 -22.47
N GLU A 421 -0.64 -20.61 -22.50
CA GLU A 421 0.07 -21.83 -22.13
C GLU A 421 0.15 -22.75 -23.36
N TYR A 422 1.35 -23.12 -23.76
CA TYR A 422 1.59 -24.04 -24.87
C TYR A 422 2.30 -25.30 -24.36
N LYS A 423 1.73 -26.47 -24.67
CA LYS A 423 2.26 -27.79 -24.31
C LYS A 423 2.73 -28.49 -25.58
N PRO A 424 4.03 -28.37 -25.96
CA PRO A 424 4.58 -29.11 -27.09
C PRO A 424 4.49 -30.63 -26.90
N VAL A 425 4.66 -31.08 -25.66
CA VAL A 425 4.45 -32.45 -25.21
C VAL A 425 3.68 -32.44 -23.89
N PRO A 426 3.00 -33.53 -23.48
CA PRO A 426 2.17 -33.56 -22.28
C PRO A 426 2.91 -33.22 -20.97
N GLU A 427 4.23 -33.48 -20.96
CA GLU A 427 5.09 -33.30 -19.78
C GLU A 427 5.67 -31.89 -19.67
N LEU A 428 5.65 -31.09 -20.75
CA LEU A 428 6.27 -29.76 -20.81
C LEU A 428 5.24 -28.69 -21.14
N ALA A 429 5.18 -27.64 -20.34
CA ALA A 429 4.37 -26.46 -20.57
C ALA A 429 5.25 -25.22 -20.66
N LEU A 430 5.05 -24.41 -21.69
CA LEU A 430 5.65 -23.09 -21.87
C LEU A 430 4.55 -22.04 -21.70
N ARG A 431 4.85 -20.95 -20.98
CA ARG A 431 3.87 -19.92 -20.66
C ARG A 431 4.42 -18.53 -20.94
N ALA A 432 3.54 -17.65 -21.36
CA ALA A 432 3.82 -16.23 -21.44
C ALA A 432 2.55 -15.46 -21.02
N GLY A 433 2.76 -14.32 -20.38
CA GLY A 433 1.67 -13.49 -19.90
C GLY A 433 2.03 -12.01 -19.85
N TYR A 434 0.98 -11.20 -19.83
CA TYR A 434 1.04 -9.76 -19.64
C TYR A 434 -0.05 -9.33 -18.69
N ASN A 435 0.31 -8.46 -17.74
CA ASN A 435 -0.61 -7.90 -16.76
C ASN A 435 -0.39 -6.39 -16.71
N TYR A 436 -1.45 -5.64 -16.96
CA TYR A 436 -1.48 -4.19 -16.92
C TYR A 436 -2.43 -3.72 -15.83
N VAL A 437 -1.98 -2.79 -15.00
CA VAL A 437 -2.80 -2.12 -13.98
C VAL A 437 -2.76 -0.62 -14.27
N SER A 438 -3.93 -0.01 -14.47
CA SER A 438 -4.01 1.44 -14.72
C SER A 438 -3.63 2.25 -13.47
N PRO A 439 -3.25 3.54 -13.64
CA PRO A 439 -2.91 4.40 -12.51
C PRO A 439 -4.06 4.51 -11.50
N ALA A 440 -3.74 4.38 -10.21
CA ALA A 440 -4.69 4.59 -9.12
C ALA A 440 -4.82 6.06 -8.73
N TYR A 441 -3.78 6.86 -8.93
CA TYR A 441 -3.72 8.26 -8.54
C TYR A 441 -4.11 9.19 -9.69
N ASN A 442 -4.82 10.26 -9.36
CA ASN A 442 -5.00 11.38 -10.28
C ASN A 442 -3.66 12.10 -10.44
N LYS A 443 -3.36 12.60 -11.66
CA LYS A 443 -2.10 13.31 -11.95
C LYS A 443 -1.88 14.53 -11.06
N ASN A 444 -2.98 15.18 -10.65
CA ASN A 444 -2.97 16.35 -9.78
C ASN A 444 -3.37 15.99 -8.34
N GLY A 445 -3.26 14.72 -7.96
CA GLY A 445 -3.52 14.29 -6.58
C GLY A 445 -2.50 14.92 -5.65
N VAL A 446 -2.97 15.49 -4.55
CA VAL A 446 -2.14 16.13 -3.52
C VAL A 446 -2.47 15.50 -2.17
N ARG A 447 -1.43 15.23 -1.38
CA ARG A 447 -1.58 14.90 0.04
C ARG A 447 -1.87 16.18 0.80
N ASP A 448 -3.15 16.48 0.98
CA ASP A 448 -3.59 17.72 1.61
C ASP A 448 -3.48 17.62 3.14
N MET A 449 -2.54 18.37 3.71
CA MET A 449 -2.25 18.41 5.15
C MET A 449 -3.09 19.48 5.88
N THR A 450 -4.04 20.13 5.20
CA THR A 450 -4.92 21.16 5.80
C THR A 450 -6.31 20.64 6.17
N ILE A 451 -6.61 19.39 5.81
CA ILE A 451 -7.91 18.76 6.06
C ILE A 451 -8.11 18.56 7.57
N ASP A 452 -9.28 18.92 8.07
CA ASP A 452 -9.68 18.68 9.46
C ASP A 452 -10.05 17.20 9.66
N SER A 453 -9.03 16.36 9.75
CA SER A 453 -9.13 14.89 9.75
C SER A 453 -8.12 14.26 10.71
N TYR A 454 -8.53 13.18 11.35
CA TYR A 454 -7.62 12.35 12.13
C TYR A 454 -6.47 11.79 11.31
N GLY A 455 -6.67 11.53 10.02
CA GLY A 455 -5.61 11.09 9.12
C GLY A 455 -4.47 12.10 9.02
N VAL A 456 -4.78 13.39 9.00
CA VAL A 456 -3.78 14.47 9.03
C VAL A 456 -3.13 14.58 10.41
N LYS A 457 -3.92 14.56 11.48
CA LYS A 457 -3.42 14.67 12.86
C LYS A 457 -2.30 13.66 13.18
N TYR A 458 -2.43 12.43 12.70
CA TYR A 458 -1.44 11.38 12.93
C TYR A 458 -0.41 11.23 11.80
N ALA A 459 -0.43 12.12 10.81
CA ALA A 459 0.58 12.15 9.77
C ALA A 459 1.94 12.58 10.32
N SER A 460 2.93 11.72 10.16
CA SER A 460 4.31 11.90 10.64
C SER A 460 5.28 12.26 9.53
N THR A 461 4.82 12.21 8.28
CA THR A 461 5.58 12.61 7.09
C THR A 461 4.71 13.45 6.17
N THR A 462 5.32 14.23 5.29
CA THR A 462 4.63 15.08 4.31
C THR A 462 4.68 14.53 2.89
N ASP A 463 5.57 13.57 2.63
CA ASP A 463 5.86 13.01 1.31
C ASP A 463 4.71 12.18 0.73
N TYR A 464 4.62 12.18 -0.60
CA TYR A 464 3.71 11.31 -1.33
C TYR A 464 4.20 10.98 -2.74
N VAL A 465 3.67 9.91 -3.33
CA VAL A 465 3.97 9.51 -4.70
C VAL A 465 2.69 9.26 -5.47
N ASN A 466 2.54 9.92 -6.60
CA ASN A 466 1.51 9.62 -7.58
C ASN A 466 2.04 8.57 -8.55
N TRP A 467 1.80 7.30 -8.22
CA TRP A 467 2.20 6.17 -9.05
C TRP A 467 1.37 6.10 -10.33
N ASP A 468 2.03 5.89 -11.45
CA ASP A 468 1.44 5.66 -12.77
C ASP A 468 1.06 4.17 -12.95
N SER A 469 0.83 3.76 -14.17
CA SER A 469 0.45 2.39 -14.51
C SER A 469 1.57 1.39 -14.18
N THR A 470 1.16 0.18 -13.80
CA THR A 470 2.08 -0.94 -13.62
C THR A 470 1.98 -1.89 -14.80
N ASN A 471 3.13 -2.18 -15.40
CA ASN A 471 3.27 -3.17 -16.48
C ASN A 471 4.04 -4.38 -15.96
N ARG A 472 3.48 -5.58 -16.14
CA ARG A 472 4.13 -6.84 -15.76
C ARG A 472 4.21 -7.76 -16.96
N PHE A 473 5.44 -8.20 -17.28
CA PHE A 473 5.72 -9.20 -18.31
C PHE A 473 6.13 -10.48 -17.61
N THR A 474 5.52 -11.59 -17.99
CA THR A 474 5.76 -12.88 -17.35
C THR A 474 6.07 -13.96 -18.36
N CYS A 475 6.90 -14.91 -17.95
CA CYS A 475 7.10 -16.16 -18.66
C CYS A 475 7.26 -17.31 -17.67
N GLY A 476 7.03 -18.53 -18.13
CA GLY A 476 7.13 -19.70 -17.26
C GLY A 476 7.37 -20.99 -18.02
N ILE A 477 7.92 -21.95 -17.30
CA ILE A 477 8.11 -23.33 -17.76
C ILE A 477 7.57 -24.28 -16.69
N GLY A 478 6.85 -25.31 -17.10
CA GLY A 478 6.31 -26.35 -16.22
C GLY A 478 6.72 -27.72 -16.72
N CYS A 479 7.12 -28.58 -15.79
CA CYS A 479 7.44 -29.98 -16.03
C CYS A 479 6.54 -30.88 -15.20
N LYS A 480 5.89 -31.86 -15.85
CA LYS A 480 5.09 -32.89 -15.19
C LYS A 480 5.86 -34.20 -15.10
N LEU A 481 6.08 -34.67 -13.88
CA LEU A 481 6.80 -35.92 -13.56
C LEU A 481 5.85 -36.87 -12.84
N GLY A 482 5.07 -37.64 -13.60
CA GLY A 482 4.01 -38.46 -13.05
C GLY A 482 2.93 -37.62 -12.37
N ASN A 483 2.78 -37.76 -11.04
CA ASN A 483 1.84 -36.99 -10.23
C ASN A 483 2.43 -35.66 -9.70
N MET A 484 3.73 -35.42 -9.89
CA MET A 484 4.40 -34.18 -9.48
C MET A 484 4.41 -33.17 -10.61
N ASN A 485 4.22 -31.91 -10.26
CA ASN A 485 4.39 -30.77 -11.14
C ASN A 485 5.49 -29.86 -10.57
N LEU A 486 6.43 -29.46 -11.41
CA LEU A 486 7.47 -28.50 -11.10
C LEU A 486 7.31 -27.32 -12.06
N ASP A 487 6.98 -26.15 -11.54
CA ASP A 487 6.76 -24.95 -12.32
C ASP A 487 7.73 -23.84 -11.89
N LEU A 488 8.33 -23.17 -12.86
CA LEU A 488 9.18 -22.01 -12.68
C LEU A 488 8.58 -20.85 -13.46
N ALA A 489 8.49 -19.68 -12.85
CA ALA A 489 8.06 -18.45 -13.51
C ALA A 489 9.05 -17.31 -13.25
N TYR A 490 9.13 -16.43 -14.21
CA TYR A 490 9.80 -15.14 -14.10
C TYR A 490 8.81 -14.03 -14.41
N GLN A 491 8.88 -12.96 -13.61
CA GLN A 491 8.10 -11.75 -13.77
C GLN A 491 9.03 -10.53 -13.72
N TYR A 492 8.86 -9.64 -14.68
CA TYR A 492 9.36 -8.27 -14.61
C TYR A 492 8.18 -7.33 -14.41
N SER A 493 8.27 -6.46 -13.40
CA SER A 493 7.25 -5.45 -13.07
C SER A 493 7.89 -4.07 -13.07
N ALA A 494 7.27 -3.11 -13.75
CA ALA A 494 7.71 -1.72 -13.80
C ALA A 494 6.54 -0.79 -13.53
N THR A 495 6.76 0.17 -12.63
CA THR A 495 5.84 1.25 -12.28
C THR A 495 6.65 2.52 -12.17
N ASP A 496 6.28 3.56 -12.93
CA ASP A 496 6.87 4.89 -12.81
C ASP A 496 5.97 5.77 -11.91
N GLY A 497 6.48 6.88 -11.39
CA GLY A 497 5.72 7.77 -10.53
C GLY A 497 6.39 9.12 -10.34
N GLU A 498 5.61 10.04 -9.79
CA GLU A 498 6.04 11.39 -9.44
C GLU A 498 6.04 11.52 -7.92
N PHE A 499 7.23 11.67 -7.35
CA PHE A 499 7.44 11.88 -5.92
C PHE A 499 7.37 13.37 -5.60
N TYR A 500 6.69 13.70 -4.50
CA TYR A 500 6.62 15.03 -3.93
C TYR A 500 7.05 14.95 -2.46
N PRO A 501 7.98 15.82 -2.00
CA PRO A 501 8.39 15.85 -0.60
C PRO A 501 7.29 16.38 0.33
N MET A 502 6.40 17.24 -0.20
CA MET A 502 5.24 17.83 0.49
C MET A 502 4.25 18.40 -0.50
N GLN A 503 3.10 18.84 -0.03
CA GLN A 503 2.16 19.63 -0.83
C GLN A 503 2.75 20.99 -1.22
N PRO A 504 2.25 21.64 -2.28
CA PRO A 504 2.60 23.03 -2.62
C PRO A 504 2.26 23.98 -1.47
N ASN A 505 3.02 25.08 -1.36
CA ASN A 505 2.72 26.15 -0.41
C ASN A 505 1.28 26.65 -0.57
N LEU A 506 0.64 26.98 0.55
CA LEU A 506 -0.75 27.47 0.58
C LEU A 506 -0.87 28.87 -0.02
N PHE A 507 0.16 29.69 0.20
CA PHE A 507 0.23 31.04 -0.35
C PHE A 507 1.11 31.08 -1.61
N LYS A 508 0.48 31.43 -2.73
CA LYS A 508 1.21 31.79 -3.94
C LYS A 508 1.26 33.31 -4.02
N THR A 509 2.26 33.94 -3.44
CA THR A 509 2.54 35.36 -3.65
C THR A 509 3.55 35.53 -4.76
N ALA A 510 3.65 36.76 -5.35
CA ALA A 510 4.66 37.06 -6.37
C ALA A 510 6.11 36.94 -5.84
N GLU A 511 6.28 36.91 -4.52
CA GLU A 511 7.57 36.83 -3.82
C GLU A 511 7.88 35.40 -3.34
N ILE A 512 6.86 34.56 -3.03
CA ILE A 512 7.01 33.16 -2.60
C ILE A 512 6.61 32.27 -3.77
N LYS A 513 7.60 31.73 -4.46
CA LYS A 513 7.37 30.86 -5.64
C LYS A 513 7.03 29.41 -5.29
N GLY A 514 6.85 29.06 -4.09
CA GLY A 514 6.52 27.78 -3.44
C GLY A 514 5.95 26.61 -4.25
N ASP A 515 6.36 26.46 -5.51
CA ASP A 515 5.98 25.33 -6.34
C ASP A 515 6.93 24.15 -6.06
N VAL A 516 6.47 23.21 -5.25
CA VAL A 516 7.13 21.91 -5.09
C VAL A 516 7.13 21.22 -6.46
N GLN A 517 8.30 20.99 -7.02
CA GLN A 517 8.43 20.19 -8.24
C GLN A 517 8.53 18.72 -7.88
N SER A 518 7.90 17.88 -8.69
CA SER A 518 8.03 16.44 -8.54
C SER A 518 9.40 15.94 -8.94
N ALA A 519 9.84 14.86 -8.30
CA ALA A 519 10.95 14.06 -8.75
C ALA A 519 10.43 12.77 -9.40
N SER A 520 10.87 12.46 -10.61
CA SER A 520 10.50 11.19 -11.25
C SER A 520 11.15 10.03 -10.53
N VAL A 521 10.35 9.06 -10.14
CA VAL A 521 10.76 7.83 -9.45
C VAL A 521 10.23 6.60 -10.17
N SER A 522 10.85 5.46 -9.94
CA SER A 522 10.38 4.20 -10.49
C SER A 522 10.45 3.07 -9.45
N ASN A 523 9.73 1.98 -9.73
CA ASN A 523 9.80 0.73 -8.98
C ASN A 523 9.88 -0.43 -9.97
N LYS A 524 11.10 -0.89 -10.24
CA LYS A 524 11.40 -1.97 -11.19
C LYS A 524 11.80 -3.21 -10.41
N ARG A 525 10.98 -4.27 -10.53
CA ARG A 525 11.14 -5.50 -9.75
C ARG A 525 11.24 -6.71 -10.67
N HIS A 526 12.15 -7.60 -10.35
CA HIS A 526 12.29 -8.93 -10.94
C HIS A 526 11.87 -9.95 -9.89
N GLN A 527 11.02 -10.90 -10.28
CA GLN A 527 10.63 -12.01 -9.41
C GLN A 527 10.86 -13.32 -10.14
N VAL A 528 11.50 -14.25 -9.45
CA VAL A 528 11.58 -15.66 -9.85
C VAL A 528 10.77 -16.47 -8.87
N LEU A 529 9.86 -17.31 -9.35
CA LEU A 529 8.94 -18.10 -8.53
C LEU A 529 9.05 -19.57 -8.89
N LEU A 530 9.22 -20.43 -7.90
CA LEU A 530 9.24 -21.88 -8.01
C LEU A 530 8.04 -22.46 -7.30
N THR A 531 7.28 -23.33 -7.99
CA THR A 531 6.15 -24.06 -7.41
C THR A 531 6.37 -25.56 -7.52
N LEU A 532 6.14 -26.26 -6.42
CA LEU A 532 6.04 -27.69 -6.33
C LEU A 532 4.58 -28.07 -6.14
N GLY A 533 4.04 -28.90 -6.99
CA GLY A 533 2.68 -29.42 -6.92
C GLY A 533 2.65 -30.95 -6.94
N TYR A 534 1.63 -31.53 -6.29
CA TYR A 534 1.34 -32.95 -6.33
C TYR A 534 -0.16 -33.17 -6.51
N THR A 535 -0.53 -34.09 -7.40
CA THR A 535 -1.91 -34.48 -7.67
C THR A 535 -2.10 -35.94 -7.30
N PHE A 536 -3.08 -36.24 -6.45
CA PHE A 536 -3.36 -37.59 -5.94
C PHE A 536 -4.21 -38.42 -6.90
#